data_55975b99f2f25d4519fdd2b2c06083ef
#
_entry.id   55975b99f2f25d4519fdd2b2c06083ef
#
_cell.length_a   1.000
_cell.length_b   1.000
_cell.length_c   1.000
_cell.angle_alpha   90.00
_cell.angle_beta   90.00
_cell.angle_gamma   90.00
#
_symmetry.space_group_name_H-M   'P 1'
#
loop_
_entity.id
_entity.type
_entity.pdbx_description
1 polymer ?
#
loop_
_entity_poly.entity_id
_entity_poly.type
_entity_poly.pdbx_seq_one_letter_code
_entity_poly.pdbx_strand_id
1 'polypeptide(L)'
;DIYSPFRNRHISNIERKTGHVDDITRALYDVQELVYLNIRQNARQQSRLAENFKNKVFEEMFKTPQNKDFNLPGSNNTADYTRISDLRKALFDAESLDDETTKLTQKVNSYLAGYESTLQEYVDFFKKNKKLSHSDVSEELFKKMVVYEMQYNKIMNLAEYAKVNMQEVRKLHEPIERFVNSVNLFFKEGKKEVRVTGSGDIIVLNYNKGAKIQESIFNLSSGEKQLIILIACLSLLE
;
A
#
# COMPACT_ATOMS: atom_id res chain seq x y z
N ASP A 1 24.44 -18.38 -10.45
CA ASP A 1 24.93 -17.41 -11.45
C ASP A 1 23.75 -16.77 -12.16
N ILE A 2 23.30 -15.62 -11.63
CA ILE A 2 22.25 -14.81 -12.25
C ILE A 2 22.97 -13.86 -13.22
N TYR A 3 23.24 -14.33 -14.44
CA TYR A 3 23.72 -13.48 -15.52
C TYR A 3 22.62 -12.53 -15.97
N SER A 4 22.72 -11.24 -15.62
CA SER A 4 21.85 -10.21 -16.17
C SER A 4 22.25 -9.89 -17.62
N PRO A 5 21.33 -9.97 -18.56
CA PRO A 5 21.62 -9.63 -19.97
C PRO A 5 21.92 -8.14 -20.20
N PHE A 6 21.59 -7.25 -19.25
CA PHE A 6 21.86 -5.82 -19.35
C PHE A 6 23.30 -5.47 -19.05
N ARG A 7 23.91 -6.07 -18.01
CA ARG A 7 25.32 -5.85 -17.65
C ARG A 7 26.25 -6.11 -18.83
N ASN A 8 26.07 -7.27 -19.48
CA ASN A 8 26.95 -7.67 -20.57
C ASN A 8 26.80 -6.83 -21.83
N ARG A 9 25.62 -6.31 -22.14
CA ARG A 9 25.41 -5.48 -23.33
C ARG A 9 25.98 -4.05 -23.19
N HIS A 10 25.80 -3.42 -22.05
CA HIS A 10 26.27 -2.03 -21.86
C HIS A 10 27.77 -1.98 -21.59
N ILE A 11 28.29 -2.83 -20.70
CA ILE A 11 29.75 -2.89 -20.43
C ILE A 11 30.51 -3.29 -21.69
N SER A 12 30.08 -4.32 -22.40
CA SER A 12 30.75 -4.73 -23.65
C SER A 12 30.73 -3.66 -24.76
N ASN A 13 29.68 -2.82 -24.79
CA ASN A 13 29.64 -1.70 -25.76
C ASN A 13 30.58 -0.55 -25.37
N ILE A 14 30.77 -0.30 -24.06
CA ILE A 14 31.70 0.72 -23.58
C ILE A 14 33.14 0.23 -23.68
N GLU A 15 33.43 -1.01 -23.27
CA GLU A 15 34.73 -1.63 -23.44
C GLU A 15 35.20 -1.66 -24.92
N ARG A 16 34.25 -1.91 -25.84
CA ARG A 16 34.55 -1.82 -27.32
C ARG A 16 34.86 -0.42 -27.78
N LYS A 17 34.32 0.63 -27.15
CA LYS A 17 34.50 2.03 -27.57
C LYS A 17 35.69 2.71 -26.90
N THR A 18 36.00 2.38 -25.65
CA THR A 18 36.97 3.12 -24.81
C THR A 18 38.15 2.28 -24.35
N GLY A 19 38.13 0.96 -24.54
CA GLY A 19 39.20 0.03 -24.10
C GLY A 19 39.33 -0.13 -22.57
N HIS A 20 38.70 0.72 -21.76
CA HIS A 20 38.77 0.67 -20.32
C HIS A 20 37.52 1.32 -19.70
N VAL A 21 36.86 0.64 -18.76
CA VAL A 21 35.80 1.20 -17.92
C VAL A 21 36.41 1.39 -16.54
N ASP A 22 36.34 2.61 -16.01
CA ASP A 22 36.82 2.88 -14.65
C ASP A 22 35.94 2.17 -13.61
N ASP A 23 36.51 1.87 -12.44
CA ASP A 23 35.85 1.08 -11.38
C ASP A 23 34.59 1.75 -10.84
N ILE A 24 34.54 3.09 -10.80
CA ILE A 24 33.38 3.86 -10.37
C ILE A 24 32.22 3.67 -11.36
N THR A 25 32.51 3.75 -12.65
CA THR A 25 31.49 3.54 -13.69
C THR A 25 30.98 2.09 -13.65
N ARG A 26 31.85 1.12 -13.43
CA ARG A 26 31.44 -0.29 -13.25
C ARG A 26 30.52 -0.46 -12.05
N ALA A 27 30.89 0.10 -10.88
CA ALA A 27 30.07 0.06 -9.69
C ALA A 27 28.71 0.74 -9.85
N LEU A 28 28.61 1.83 -10.65
CA LEU A 28 27.32 2.45 -10.99
C LEU A 28 26.42 1.54 -11.85
N TYR A 29 27.00 0.76 -12.76
CA TYR A 29 26.22 -0.25 -13.49
C TYR A 29 25.71 -1.33 -12.56
N ASP A 30 26.50 -1.76 -11.57
CA ASP A 30 26.08 -2.72 -10.57
C ASP A 30 24.93 -2.15 -9.70
N VAL A 31 24.98 -0.87 -9.33
CA VAL A 31 23.87 -0.19 -8.63
C VAL A 31 22.62 -0.12 -9.51
N GLN A 32 22.75 0.26 -10.77
CA GLN A 32 21.63 0.31 -11.71
C GLN A 32 20.96 -1.06 -11.86
N GLU A 33 21.77 -2.12 -11.96
CA GLU A 33 21.28 -3.49 -12.02
C GLU A 33 20.59 -3.92 -10.72
N LEU A 34 21.16 -3.57 -9.58
CA LEU A 34 20.58 -3.86 -8.26
C LEU A 34 19.21 -3.21 -8.09
N VAL A 35 19.06 -1.93 -8.47
CA VAL A 35 17.78 -1.22 -8.46
C VAL A 35 16.77 -1.90 -9.39
N TYR A 36 17.19 -2.24 -10.61
CA TYR A 36 16.34 -2.93 -11.58
C TYR A 36 15.83 -4.28 -11.04
N LEU A 37 16.71 -5.07 -10.43
CA LEU A 37 16.37 -6.38 -9.86
C LEU A 37 15.39 -6.23 -8.69
N ASN A 38 15.60 -5.23 -7.82
CA ASN A 38 14.67 -4.92 -6.72
C ASN A 38 13.28 -4.56 -7.27
N ILE A 39 13.19 -3.63 -8.22
CA ILE A 39 11.90 -3.23 -8.84
C ILE A 39 11.19 -4.44 -9.45
N ARG A 40 11.92 -5.28 -10.20
CA ARG A 40 11.35 -6.47 -10.81
C ARG A 40 10.88 -7.50 -9.80
N GLN A 41 11.63 -7.70 -8.72
CA GLN A 41 11.25 -8.59 -7.62
C GLN A 41 10.02 -8.05 -6.89
N ASN A 42 10.00 -6.74 -6.59
CA ASN A 42 8.87 -6.07 -5.96
C ASN A 42 7.60 -6.20 -6.80
N ALA A 43 7.67 -5.99 -8.11
CA ALA A 43 6.53 -6.16 -9.02
C ALA A 43 5.96 -7.59 -8.99
N ARG A 44 6.84 -8.61 -8.95
CA ARG A 44 6.41 -10.01 -8.82
C ARG A 44 5.76 -10.30 -7.48
N GLN A 45 6.34 -9.79 -6.39
CA GLN A 45 5.80 -9.98 -5.04
C GLN A 45 4.47 -9.23 -4.89
N GLN A 46 4.37 -8.01 -5.40
CA GLN A 46 3.13 -7.24 -5.41
C GLN A 46 2.01 -7.96 -6.16
N SER A 47 2.31 -8.59 -7.32
CA SER A 47 1.33 -9.40 -8.04
C SER A 47 0.84 -10.59 -7.21
N ARG A 48 1.74 -11.27 -6.48
CA ARG A 48 1.36 -12.37 -5.57
C ARG A 48 0.51 -11.88 -4.39
N LEU A 49 0.86 -10.74 -3.80
CA LEU A 49 0.07 -10.14 -2.72
C LEU A 49 -1.33 -9.76 -3.22
N ALA A 50 -1.43 -9.17 -4.42
CA ALA A 50 -2.72 -8.85 -5.03
C ALA A 50 -3.59 -10.09 -5.29
N GLU A 51 -2.98 -11.19 -5.76
CA GLU A 51 -3.67 -12.46 -5.96
C GLU A 51 -4.14 -13.06 -4.63
N ASN A 52 -3.28 -13.08 -3.62
CA ASN A 52 -3.63 -13.55 -2.28
C ASN A 52 -4.77 -12.73 -1.67
N PHE A 53 -4.71 -11.40 -1.79
CA PHE A 53 -5.78 -10.52 -1.34
C PHE A 53 -7.10 -10.81 -2.06
N LYS A 54 -7.07 -10.95 -3.39
CA LYS A 54 -8.23 -11.34 -4.18
C LYS A 54 -8.84 -12.66 -3.69
N ASN A 55 -8.02 -13.68 -3.44
CA ASN A 55 -8.48 -14.97 -2.94
C ASN A 55 -9.14 -14.83 -1.56
N LYS A 56 -8.55 -14.01 -0.66
CA LYS A 56 -9.15 -13.72 0.65
C LYS A 56 -10.49 -13.00 0.55
N VAL A 57 -10.62 -12.07 -0.39
CA VAL A 57 -11.91 -11.41 -0.69
C VAL A 57 -12.95 -12.44 -1.12
N PHE A 58 -12.61 -13.35 -2.03
CA PHE A 58 -13.52 -14.41 -2.45
C PHE A 58 -13.88 -15.37 -1.32
N GLU A 59 -12.90 -15.84 -0.54
CA GLU A 59 -13.16 -16.67 0.64
C GLU A 59 -14.17 -16.01 1.58
N GLU A 60 -13.97 -14.72 1.92
CA GLU A 60 -14.87 -14.02 2.84
C GLU A 60 -16.26 -13.77 2.24
N MET A 61 -16.35 -13.51 0.93
CA MET A 61 -17.64 -13.34 0.24
C MET A 61 -18.51 -14.60 0.29
N PHE A 62 -17.90 -15.78 0.14
CA PHE A 62 -18.61 -17.07 0.10
C PHE A 62 -18.64 -17.79 1.45
N LYS A 63 -18.04 -17.21 2.49
CA LYS A 63 -18.07 -17.77 3.83
C LYS A 63 -19.50 -17.81 4.37
N THR A 64 -19.94 -19.01 4.73
CA THR A 64 -21.24 -19.19 5.38
C THR A 64 -21.15 -18.69 6.81
N PRO A 65 -22.06 -17.80 7.25
CA PRO A 65 -22.09 -17.33 8.63
C PRO A 65 -22.29 -18.50 9.60
N GLN A 66 -21.52 -18.52 10.69
CA GLN A 66 -21.70 -19.46 11.78
C GLN A 66 -22.50 -18.81 12.92
N ASN A 67 -23.23 -19.59 13.71
CA ASN A 67 -24.05 -19.07 14.82
C ASN A 67 -23.26 -18.19 15.82
N LYS A 68 -21.96 -18.43 15.98
CA LYS A 68 -21.06 -17.61 16.82
C LYS A 68 -20.66 -16.27 16.21
N ASP A 69 -20.94 -16.06 14.92
CA ASP A 69 -20.66 -14.80 14.22
C ASP A 69 -21.78 -13.76 14.43
N PHE A 70 -22.88 -14.17 15.10
CA PHE A 70 -24.01 -13.29 15.41
C PHE A 70 -23.87 -12.76 16.84
N ASN A 71 -23.28 -11.59 16.99
CA ASN A 71 -23.26 -10.83 18.22
C ASN A 71 -24.28 -9.69 18.11
N LEU A 72 -25.56 -10.04 18.23
CA LEU A 72 -26.60 -9.01 18.23
C LEU A 72 -26.38 -8.03 19.39
N PRO A 73 -26.57 -6.73 19.15
CA PRO A 73 -26.38 -5.71 20.18
C PRO A 73 -27.23 -6.01 21.41
N GLY A 74 -26.59 -6.04 22.57
CA GLY A 74 -27.28 -6.22 23.83
C GLY A 74 -27.73 -4.89 24.44
N SER A 75 -28.37 -4.93 25.59
CA SER A 75 -28.84 -3.74 26.32
C SER A 75 -27.73 -2.80 26.86
N ASN A 76 -26.45 -3.18 26.76
CA ASN A 76 -25.29 -2.44 27.30
C ASN A 76 -24.45 -1.76 26.18
N ASN A 77 -24.85 -0.74 25.65
CA ASN A 77 -24.84 -0.17 24.33
C ASN A 77 -23.74 0.84 24.01
N THR A 78 -22.76 1.11 24.84
CA THR A 78 -21.60 1.96 24.47
C THR A 78 -20.63 1.26 23.54
N ALA A 79 -20.50 -0.06 23.63
CA ALA A 79 -19.63 -0.86 22.77
C ALA A 79 -20.11 -0.92 21.31
N ASP A 80 -21.41 -0.82 21.07
CA ASP A 80 -21.97 -0.98 19.72
C ASP A 80 -21.78 0.27 18.85
N TYR A 81 -21.73 1.47 19.43
CA TYR A 81 -21.42 2.70 18.68
C TYR A 81 -19.93 2.83 18.37
N THR A 82 -19.03 2.28 19.20
CA THR A 82 -17.59 2.23 18.90
C THR A 82 -17.32 1.38 17.66
N ARG A 83 -18.08 0.31 17.43
CA ARG A 83 -17.95 -0.55 16.24
C ARG A 83 -18.09 0.23 14.93
N ILE A 84 -19.09 1.13 14.82
CA ILE A 84 -19.28 1.93 13.60
C ILE A 84 -18.12 2.90 13.42
N SER A 85 -17.64 3.51 14.50
CA SER A 85 -16.45 4.36 14.48
C SER A 85 -15.21 3.57 14.06
N ASP A 86 -15.02 2.36 14.58
CA ASP A 86 -13.90 1.49 14.25
C ASP A 86 -13.95 1.03 12.79
N LEU A 87 -15.14 0.68 12.30
CA LEU A 87 -15.34 0.34 10.89
C LEU A 87 -15.05 1.51 9.97
N ARG A 88 -15.55 2.70 10.33
CA ARG A 88 -15.25 3.94 9.59
C ARG A 88 -13.75 4.18 9.55
N LYS A 89 -13.08 4.11 10.69
CA LYS A 89 -11.63 4.27 10.79
C LYS A 89 -10.89 3.22 9.94
N ALA A 90 -11.24 1.95 10.05
CA ALA A 90 -10.61 0.86 9.30
C ALA A 90 -10.74 1.04 7.78
N LEU A 91 -11.88 1.58 7.30
CA LEU A 91 -12.12 1.81 5.88
C LEU A 91 -11.45 3.09 5.34
N PHE A 92 -11.29 4.13 6.18
CA PHE A 92 -10.76 5.42 5.76
C PHE A 92 -9.29 5.66 6.13
N ASP A 93 -8.69 4.87 7.03
CA ASP A 93 -7.23 4.88 7.29
C ASP A 93 -6.41 4.33 6.10
N ALA A 94 -7.07 3.75 5.10
CA ALA A 94 -6.48 3.38 3.82
C ALA A 94 -6.40 4.62 2.91
N GLU A 95 -5.59 5.61 3.29
CA GLU A 95 -5.32 6.82 2.50
C GLU A 95 -4.57 6.47 1.20
N SER A 96 -5.31 6.24 0.13
CA SER A 96 -4.90 6.61 -1.24
C SER A 96 -6.06 6.36 -2.19
N LEU A 97 -6.97 7.30 -2.24
CA LEU A 97 -8.19 7.11 -3.00
C LEU A 97 -8.26 8.20 -4.08
N ASP A 98 -7.94 7.82 -5.34
CA ASP A 98 -8.17 8.61 -6.55
C ASP A 98 -9.67 8.86 -6.80
N ASP A 99 -10.04 9.74 -7.76
CA ASP A 99 -11.41 10.18 -8.04
C ASP A 99 -12.49 9.07 -8.19
N GLU A 100 -12.11 7.86 -8.60
CA GLU A 100 -13.04 6.71 -8.61
C GLU A 100 -13.55 6.32 -7.22
N THR A 101 -12.83 6.69 -6.18
CA THR A 101 -13.19 6.38 -4.80
C THR A 101 -14.32 7.23 -4.24
N THR A 102 -14.62 8.37 -4.84
CA THR A 102 -15.72 9.23 -4.38
C THR A 102 -17.05 8.47 -4.40
N LYS A 103 -17.32 7.67 -5.44
CA LYS A 103 -18.53 6.83 -5.52
C LYS A 103 -18.53 5.68 -4.51
N LEU A 104 -17.38 5.04 -4.30
CA LEU A 104 -17.23 3.99 -3.30
C LEU A 104 -17.39 4.56 -1.89
N THR A 105 -16.74 5.67 -1.61
CA THR A 105 -16.85 6.42 -0.35
C THR A 105 -18.29 6.80 -0.04
N GLN A 106 -19.05 7.27 -1.03
CA GLN A 106 -20.49 7.57 -0.86
C GLN A 106 -21.30 6.31 -0.52
N LYS A 107 -21.06 5.19 -1.19
CA LYS A 107 -21.73 3.91 -0.87
C LYS A 107 -21.41 3.41 0.53
N VAL A 108 -20.13 3.50 0.93
CA VAL A 108 -19.69 3.14 2.29
C VAL A 108 -20.36 4.03 3.33
N ASN A 109 -20.38 5.35 3.12
CA ASN A 109 -21.04 6.28 4.05
C ASN A 109 -22.55 6.02 4.12
N SER A 110 -23.21 5.73 3.01
CA SER A 110 -24.64 5.38 3.00
C SER A 110 -24.92 4.09 3.76
N TYR A 111 -24.05 3.08 3.60
CA TYR A 111 -24.14 1.83 4.35
C TYR A 111 -23.95 2.07 5.86
N LEU A 112 -22.92 2.82 6.26
CA LEU A 112 -22.65 3.14 7.66
C LEU A 112 -23.79 3.92 8.32
N ALA A 113 -24.37 4.91 7.60
CA ALA A 113 -25.51 5.67 8.09
C ALA A 113 -26.76 4.79 8.23
N GLY A 114 -27.00 3.86 7.30
CA GLY A 114 -28.10 2.90 7.40
C GLY A 114 -27.94 1.95 8.59
N TYR A 115 -26.72 1.47 8.82
CA TYR A 115 -26.41 0.61 9.96
C TYR A 115 -26.60 1.38 11.29
N GLU A 116 -26.05 2.59 11.39
CA GLU A 116 -26.18 3.45 12.58
C GLU A 116 -27.65 3.74 12.93
N SER A 117 -28.46 4.09 11.92
CA SER A 117 -29.91 4.31 12.10
C SER A 117 -30.63 3.05 12.59
N THR A 118 -30.33 1.89 11.99
CA THR A 118 -30.94 0.61 12.39
C THR A 118 -30.51 0.19 13.79
N LEU A 119 -29.24 0.38 14.13
CA LEU A 119 -28.69 0.12 15.46
C LEU A 119 -29.36 1.02 16.51
N GLN A 120 -29.54 2.31 16.21
CA GLN A 120 -30.20 3.25 17.10
C GLN A 120 -31.66 2.83 17.37
N GLU A 121 -32.41 2.47 16.32
CA GLU A 121 -33.80 2.00 16.44
C GLU A 121 -33.87 0.72 17.29
N TYR A 122 -32.97 -0.22 17.07
CA TYR A 122 -32.88 -1.47 17.81
C TYR A 122 -32.57 -1.24 19.29
N VAL A 123 -31.60 -0.39 19.57
CA VAL A 123 -31.23 -0.01 20.94
C VAL A 123 -32.35 0.72 21.67
N ASP A 124 -33.01 1.66 21.00
CA ASP A 124 -34.10 2.43 21.59
C ASP A 124 -35.32 1.57 21.90
N PHE A 125 -35.55 0.50 21.10
CA PHE A 125 -36.56 -0.50 21.42
C PHE A 125 -36.32 -1.15 22.80
N PHE A 126 -35.09 -1.60 23.07
CA PHE A 126 -34.74 -2.23 24.37
C PHE A 126 -34.69 -1.22 25.53
N LYS A 127 -34.25 -0.01 25.29
CA LYS A 127 -34.26 1.05 26.33
C LYS A 127 -35.67 1.36 26.82
N LYS A 128 -36.64 1.41 25.90
CA LYS A 128 -38.04 1.66 26.24
C LYS A 128 -38.71 0.47 26.90
N ASN A 129 -38.25 -0.74 26.62
CA ASN A 129 -38.91 -1.98 26.96
C ASN A 129 -37.98 -2.93 27.72
N LYS A 130 -37.49 -2.55 28.90
CA LYS A 130 -36.47 -3.24 29.71
C LYS A 130 -36.70 -4.73 30.00
N LYS A 131 -37.91 -5.25 29.80
CA LYS A 131 -38.30 -6.65 30.10
C LYS A 131 -38.46 -7.50 28.83
N LEU A 132 -38.31 -6.93 27.67
CA LEU A 132 -38.50 -7.62 26.40
C LEU A 132 -37.21 -8.36 25.97
N SER A 133 -37.41 -9.43 25.24
CA SER A 133 -36.33 -10.23 24.63
C SER A 133 -36.16 -9.91 23.14
N HIS A 134 -35.12 -10.47 22.50
CA HIS A 134 -34.92 -10.31 21.07
C HIS A 134 -36.08 -10.84 20.21
N SER A 135 -36.88 -11.79 20.75
CA SER A 135 -38.09 -12.31 20.10
C SER A 135 -39.24 -11.30 20.03
N ASP A 136 -39.20 -10.24 20.83
CA ASP A 136 -40.26 -9.22 20.90
C ASP A 136 -39.99 -8.05 19.94
N VAL A 137 -38.82 -8.03 19.31
CA VAL A 137 -38.46 -7.07 18.26
C VAL A 137 -39.28 -7.38 17.00
N SER A 138 -39.70 -6.33 16.25
CA SER A 138 -40.38 -6.56 14.98
C SER A 138 -39.50 -7.42 14.05
N GLU A 139 -40.11 -8.35 13.33
CA GLU A 139 -39.42 -9.26 12.43
C GLU A 139 -38.59 -8.48 11.38
N GLU A 140 -39.10 -7.35 10.93
CA GLU A 140 -38.43 -6.48 9.97
C GLU A 140 -37.14 -5.85 10.54
N LEU A 141 -37.22 -5.26 11.75
CA LEU A 141 -36.08 -4.65 12.41
C LEU A 141 -35.03 -5.69 12.78
N PHE A 142 -35.46 -6.87 13.25
CA PHE A 142 -34.56 -7.98 13.52
C PHE A 142 -33.83 -8.45 12.25
N LYS A 143 -34.53 -8.66 11.13
CA LYS A 143 -33.93 -9.02 9.86
C LYS A 143 -32.92 -7.99 9.39
N LYS A 144 -33.25 -6.70 9.43
CA LYS A 144 -32.32 -5.60 9.09
C LYS A 144 -31.05 -5.68 9.92
N MET A 145 -31.20 -5.82 11.24
CA MET A 145 -30.08 -5.87 12.17
C MET A 145 -29.16 -7.07 11.89
N VAL A 146 -29.74 -8.26 11.68
CA VAL A 146 -28.99 -9.46 11.32
C VAL A 146 -28.18 -9.26 10.03
N VAL A 147 -28.78 -8.65 9.00
CA VAL A 147 -28.09 -8.37 7.74
C VAL A 147 -26.90 -7.42 7.95
N TYR A 148 -27.08 -6.36 8.73
CA TYR A 148 -26.00 -5.41 9.01
C TYR A 148 -24.87 -6.06 9.81
N GLU A 149 -25.17 -6.88 10.81
CA GLU A 149 -24.17 -7.61 11.60
C GLU A 149 -23.36 -8.59 10.74
N MET A 150 -24.03 -9.32 9.86
CA MET A 150 -23.35 -10.22 8.92
C MET A 150 -22.40 -9.46 8.01
N GLN A 151 -22.85 -8.33 7.48
CA GLN A 151 -22.04 -7.50 6.59
C GLN A 151 -20.91 -6.81 7.35
N TYR A 152 -21.16 -6.34 8.56
CA TYR A 152 -20.16 -5.73 9.43
C TYR A 152 -18.93 -6.62 9.61
N ASN A 153 -19.16 -7.87 10.04
CA ASN A 153 -18.06 -8.81 10.27
C ASN A 153 -17.26 -9.09 8.98
N LYS A 154 -17.94 -9.25 7.85
CA LYS A 154 -17.27 -9.41 6.55
C LYS A 154 -16.43 -8.20 6.16
N ILE A 155 -16.97 -6.99 6.33
CA ILE A 155 -16.27 -5.76 5.99
C ILE A 155 -15.07 -5.56 6.90
N MET A 156 -15.20 -5.83 8.21
CA MET A 156 -14.07 -5.73 9.15
C MET A 156 -12.93 -6.69 8.79
N ASN A 157 -13.24 -7.94 8.47
CA ASN A 157 -12.24 -8.90 8.03
C ASN A 157 -11.54 -8.44 6.74
N LEU A 158 -12.31 -7.93 5.78
CA LEU A 158 -11.75 -7.41 4.52
C LEU A 158 -10.88 -6.17 4.73
N ALA A 159 -11.28 -5.26 5.63
CA ALA A 159 -10.50 -4.08 5.99
C ALA A 159 -9.17 -4.47 6.63
N GLU A 160 -9.16 -5.46 7.53
CA GLU A 160 -7.92 -5.97 8.13
C GLU A 160 -7.02 -6.63 7.10
N TYR A 161 -7.56 -7.45 6.19
CA TYR A 161 -6.77 -8.02 5.09
C TYR A 161 -6.19 -6.95 4.17
N ALA A 162 -6.96 -5.91 3.85
CA ALA A 162 -6.49 -4.78 3.05
C ALA A 162 -5.34 -4.05 3.75
N LYS A 163 -5.47 -3.77 5.04
CA LYS A 163 -4.44 -3.12 5.85
C LYS A 163 -3.14 -3.92 5.87
N VAL A 164 -3.21 -5.23 6.14
CA VAL A 164 -2.04 -6.11 6.12
C VAL A 164 -1.40 -6.12 4.73
N ASN A 165 -2.19 -6.28 3.67
CA ASN A 165 -1.70 -6.27 2.30
C ASN A 165 -0.98 -4.96 1.94
N MET A 166 -1.55 -3.81 2.33
CA MET A 166 -0.91 -2.49 2.11
C MET A 166 0.42 -2.35 2.86
N GLN A 167 0.49 -2.83 4.10
CA GLN A 167 1.73 -2.83 4.87
C GLN A 167 2.82 -3.67 4.20
N GLU A 168 2.46 -4.86 3.71
CA GLU A 168 3.42 -5.71 2.97
C GLU A 168 3.87 -5.05 1.66
N VAL A 169 2.97 -4.42 0.91
CA VAL A 169 3.34 -3.66 -0.30
C VAL A 169 4.27 -2.49 0.04
N ARG A 170 4.02 -1.73 1.11
CA ARG A 170 4.92 -0.63 1.55
C ARG A 170 6.32 -1.16 1.87
N LYS A 171 6.43 -2.27 2.60
CA LYS A 171 7.74 -2.90 2.91
C LYS A 171 8.54 -3.26 1.66
N LEU A 172 7.87 -3.68 0.57
CA LEU A 172 8.55 -3.99 -0.69
C LEU A 172 9.22 -2.76 -1.32
N HIS A 173 8.62 -1.58 -1.16
CA HIS A 173 9.14 -0.35 -1.76
C HIS A 173 10.13 0.39 -0.86
N GLU A 174 10.14 0.10 0.44
CA GLU A 174 10.94 0.79 1.44
C GLU A 174 12.45 0.86 1.11
N PRO A 175 13.13 -0.20 0.64
CA PRO A 175 14.55 -0.12 0.30
C PRO A 175 14.85 0.90 -0.80
N ILE A 176 14.02 0.93 -1.86
CA ILE A 176 14.16 1.89 -2.96
C ILE A 176 13.87 3.31 -2.49
N GLU A 177 12.83 3.49 -1.67
CA GLU A 177 12.49 4.79 -1.09
C GLU A 177 13.60 5.30 -0.18
N ARG A 178 14.17 4.45 0.68
CA ARG A 178 15.33 4.80 1.51
C ARG A 178 16.52 5.23 0.66
N PHE A 179 16.83 4.48 -0.39
CA PHE A 179 17.89 4.81 -1.33
C PHE A 179 17.67 6.20 -1.95
N VAL A 180 16.53 6.41 -2.58
CA VAL A 180 16.20 7.67 -3.26
C VAL A 180 16.20 8.85 -2.28
N ASN A 181 15.53 8.70 -1.13
CA ASN A 181 15.45 9.76 -0.13
C ASN A 181 16.83 10.11 0.43
N SER A 182 17.67 9.11 0.73
CA SER A 182 19.02 9.32 1.25
C SER A 182 19.92 10.04 0.23
N VAL A 183 19.90 9.64 -1.03
CA VAL A 183 20.66 10.35 -2.08
C VAL A 183 20.18 11.78 -2.22
N ASN A 184 18.86 12.00 -2.22
CA ASN A 184 18.27 13.33 -2.40
C ASN A 184 18.58 14.29 -1.26
N LEU A 185 18.81 13.82 -0.03
CA LEU A 185 19.29 14.66 1.08
C LEU A 185 20.62 15.37 0.73
N PHE A 186 21.54 14.66 0.09
CA PHE A 186 22.84 15.21 -0.31
C PHE A 186 22.75 16.03 -1.61
N PHE A 187 21.87 15.68 -2.52
CA PHE A 187 21.75 16.31 -3.83
C PHE A 187 20.96 17.62 -3.80
N LYS A 188 20.21 17.87 -2.74
CA LYS A 188 19.36 19.07 -2.57
C LYS A 188 20.14 20.38 -2.71
N GLU A 189 21.33 20.47 -2.12
CA GLU A 189 22.18 21.66 -2.20
C GLU A 189 22.66 21.93 -3.62
N GLY A 190 22.94 20.86 -4.38
CA GLY A 190 23.31 20.91 -5.81
C GLY A 190 22.16 21.16 -6.77
N LYS A 191 20.94 21.39 -6.27
CA LYS A 191 19.70 21.50 -7.07
C LYS A 191 19.47 20.30 -8.00
N LYS A 192 19.85 19.13 -7.53
CA LYS A 192 19.65 17.85 -8.24
C LYS A 192 18.66 16.98 -7.44
N GLU A 193 17.95 16.12 -8.15
CA GLU A 193 17.04 15.15 -7.60
C GLU A 193 17.22 13.82 -8.32
N VAL A 194 17.41 12.75 -7.57
CA VAL A 194 17.43 11.37 -8.09
C VAL A 194 16.03 10.79 -8.04
N ARG A 195 15.64 10.13 -9.12
CA ARG A 195 14.41 9.34 -9.19
C ARG A 195 14.68 7.98 -9.78
N VAL A 196 13.88 7.01 -9.37
CA VAL A 196 13.84 5.68 -9.98
C VAL A 196 12.56 5.55 -10.76
N THR A 197 12.66 5.14 -12.03
CA THR A 197 11.50 4.90 -12.88
C THR A 197 10.84 3.57 -12.56
N GLY A 198 9.61 3.35 -13.04
CA GLY A 198 8.94 2.05 -12.94
C GLY A 198 9.66 0.91 -13.67
N SER A 199 10.54 1.24 -14.64
CA SER A 199 11.43 0.28 -15.32
C SER A 199 12.71 -0.04 -14.51
N GLY A 200 12.96 0.70 -13.42
CA GLY A 200 14.14 0.53 -12.58
C GLY A 200 15.32 1.40 -12.99
N ASP A 201 15.15 2.32 -13.95
CA ASP A 201 16.22 3.23 -14.36
C ASP A 201 16.39 4.34 -13.34
N ILE A 202 17.64 4.62 -12.97
CA ILE A 202 17.99 5.76 -12.11
C ILE A 202 18.22 6.97 -13.00
N ILE A 203 17.42 8.02 -12.80
CA ILE A 203 17.54 9.29 -13.52
C ILE A 203 17.87 10.42 -12.55
N VAL A 204 18.62 11.41 -13.03
CA VAL A 204 18.96 12.62 -12.27
C VAL A 204 18.28 13.80 -12.94
N LEU A 205 17.54 14.56 -12.15
CA LEU A 205 16.89 15.79 -12.55
C LEU A 205 17.73 16.96 -12.04
N ASN A 206 18.21 17.80 -12.95
CA ASN A 206 18.99 18.99 -12.63
C ASN A 206 18.12 20.23 -12.83
N TYR A 207 17.94 21.02 -11.77
CA TYR A 207 17.12 22.24 -11.75
C TYR A 207 18.00 23.47 -11.94
N ASN A 208 18.59 23.63 -13.12
CA ASN A 208 19.45 24.79 -13.41
C ASN A 208 18.67 25.88 -14.14
N LYS A 209 18.75 27.15 -13.67
CA LYS A 209 18.16 28.34 -14.31
C LYS A 209 16.67 28.20 -14.68
N GLY A 210 15.88 27.50 -13.86
CA GLY A 210 14.43 27.32 -14.10
C GLY A 210 14.07 26.26 -15.12
N ALA A 211 15.03 25.59 -15.76
CA ALA A 211 14.82 24.44 -16.62
C ALA A 211 15.08 23.14 -15.87
N LYS A 212 14.21 22.15 -16.09
CA LYS A 212 14.36 20.78 -15.59
C LYS A 212 15.03 19.94 -16.67
N ILE A 213 16.29 19.58 -16.44
CA ILE A 213 17.07 18.77 -17.38
C ILE A 213 17.23 17.38 -16.79
N GLN A 214 16.87 16.36 -17.55
CA GLN A 214 17.12 14.97 -17.19
C GLN A 214 18.52 14.57 -17.65
N GLU A 215 19.32 14.07 -16.71
CA GLU A 215 20.68 13.61 -16.95
C GLU A 215 20.81 12.12 -16.56
N SER A 216 21.79 11.45 -17.17
CA SER A 216 22.19 10.11 -16.76
C SER A 216 23.04 10.17 -15.50
N ILE A 217 22.93 9.16 -14.62
CA ILE A 217 23.82 9.01 -13.44
C ILE A 217 25.29 8.95 -13.83
N PHE A 218 25.61 8.55 -15.05
CA PHE A 218 26.98 8.46 -15.57
C PHE A 218 27.61 9.82 -15.85
N ASN A 219 26.81 10.89 -15.94
CA ASN A 219 27.25 12.26 -16.16
C ASN A 219 27.55 13.03 -14.86
N LEU A 220 27.32 12.41 -13.72
CA LEU A 220 27.61 12.98 -12.41
C LEU A 220 29.10 13.11 -12.14
N SER A 221 29.49 14.00 -11.23
CA SER A 221 30.87 14.09 -10.73
C SER A 221 31.29 12.80 -10.01
N SER A 222 32.60 12.56 -9.91
CA SER A 222 33.12 11.35 -9.25
C SER A 222 32.65 11.22 -7.80
N GLY A 223 32.58 12.33 -7.06
CA GLY A 223 32.10 12.33 -5.68
C GLY A 223 30.60 11.97 -5.58
N GLU A 224 29.77 12.54 -6.48
CA GLU A 224 28.34 12.20 -6.55
C GLU A 224 28.10 10.73 -6.91
N LYS A 225 28.90 10.19 -7.83
CA LYS A 225 28.87 8.77 -8.19
C LYS A 225 29.21 7.87 -7.01
N GLN A 226 30.30 8.18 -6.30
CA GLN A 226 30.70 7.43 -5.11
C GLN A 226 29.65 7.47 -4.01
N LEU A 227 28.99 8.62 -3.82
CA LEU A 227 27.90 8.77 -2.86
C LEU A 227 26.70 7.87 -3.21
N ILE A 228 26.29 7.83 -4.48
CA ILE A 228 25.22 6.95 -4.96
C ILE A 228 25.57 5.48 -4.69
N ILE A 229 26.80 5.06 -5.00
CA ILE A 229 27.27 3.69 -4.77
C ILE A 229 27.22 3.33 -3.29
N LEU A 230 27.74 4.20 -2.42
CA LEU A 230 27.75 3.98 -0.99
C LEU A 230 26.34 3.84 -0.41
N ILE A 231 25.43 4.78 -0.77
CA ILE A 231 24.05 4.77 -0.29
C ILE A 231 23.29 3.55 -0.83
N ALA A 232 23.52 3.16 -2.09
CA ALA A 232 22.90 1.96 -2.66
C ALA A 232 23.32 0.69 -1.89
N CYS A 233 24.61 0.56 -1.57
CA CYS A 233 25.09 -0.56 -0.75
C CYS A 233 24.42 -0.61 0.62
N LEU A 234 24.24 0.54 1.28
CA LEU A 234 23.63 0.63 2.61
C LEU A 234 22.09 0.45 2.61
N SER A 235 21.43 0.73 1.49
CA SER A 235 19.95 0.72 1.44
C SER A 235 19.35 -0.49 0.74
N LEU A 236 20.08 -1.10 -0.20
CA LEU A 236 19.55 -2.12 -1.10
C LEU A 236 20.13 -3.53 -0.89
N LEU A 237 21.18 -3.68 -0.08
CA LEU A 237 21.82 -4.97 0.19
C LEU A 237 21.43 -5.57 1.56
N GLU A 238 20.57 -4.89 2.34
CA GLU A 238 19.92 -5.46 3.53
C GLU A 238 18.73 -6.32 3.10
#